data_2a875357bae1bfb35ad42c3cce91297f
#
_entry.id   2a875357bae1bfb35ad42c3cce91297f
#
_cell.length_a   1.000
_cell.length_b   1.000
_cell.length_c   1.000
_cell.angle_alpha   90.00
_cell.angle_beta   90.00
_cell.angle_gamma   90.00
#
_symmetry.space_group_name_H-M   'P 1'
#
loop_
_entity.id
_entity.type
_entity.pdbx_description
1 polymer ?
#
loop_
_entity_poly.entity_id
_entity_poly.type
_entity_poly.pdbx_seq_one_letter_code
_entity_poly.pdbx_strand_id
1 'polypeptide(L)'
;MKRFSRCVLILILVAILSGVGGYMYENKMIYPMYESTTQLYVVPGEENEASIRANNGGLKEDFTIIFKSSVVISAAQRVAGTSEDIAQYLTVSSPANSNIVEIKCVNPDQNTAKKYVDAVATTAVKTTSIIPVKSIQILSEGTSTGVAFKPDLYRNTIIITAIASAVCLFIEIIVCLC
;
A
#
# COMPACT_ATOMS: atom_id res chain seq x y z
N MET A 1 4.14 -22.27 42.92
CA MET A 1 3.14 -22.62 41.87
C MET A 1 1.94 -21.66 41.81
N LYS A 2 1.22 -21.36 42.90
CA LYS A 2 0.03 -20.45 42.87
C LYS A 2 0.31 -19.00 42.42
N ARG A 3 1.49 -18.42 42.72
CA ARG A 3 1.86 -17.08 42.28
C ARG A 3 2.12 -17.01 40.77
N PHE A 4 2.89 -17.97 40.23
CA PHE A 4 3.17 -18.06 38.82
C PHE A 4 1.89 -18.22 37.96
N SER A 5 0.96 -19.07 38.40
CA SER A 5 -0.33 -19.25 37.71
C SER A 5 -1.17 -17.94 37.70
N ARG A 6 -1.10 -17.14 38.76
CA ARG A 6 -1.79 -15.84 38.81
C ARG A 6 -1.18 -14.82 37.82
N CYS A 7 0.15 -14.72 37.76
CA CYS A 7 0.83 -13.86 36.81
C CYS A 7 0.48 -14.19 35.35
N VAL A 8 0.53 -15.48 34.99
CA VAL A 8 0.14 -15.92 33.65
C VAL A 8 -1.32 -15.55 33.33
N LEU A 9 -2.22 -15.72 34.29
CA LEU A 9 -3.63 -15.39 34.11
C LEU A 9 -3.86 -13.89 33.92
N ILE A 10 -3.16 -13.04 34.68
CA ILE A 10 -3.22 -11.58 34.55
C ILE A 10 -2.70 -11.17 33.16
N LEU A 11 -1.58 -11.74 32.73
CA LEU A 11 -1.00 -11.43 31.42
C LEU A 11 -1.94 -11.79 30.27
N ILE A 12 -2.58 -12.95 30.31
CA ILE A 12 -3.59 -13.35 29.34
C ILE A 12 -4.76 -12.38 29.32
N LEU A 13 -5.26 -11.99 30.50
CA LEU A 13 -6.38 -11.08 30.63
C LEU A 13 -6.04 -9.69 30.08
N VAL A 14 -4.83 -9.16 30.36
CA VAL A 14 -4.34 -7.90 29.80
C VAL A 14 -4.22 -7.99 28.27
N ALA A 15 -3.67 -9.08 27.72
CA ALA A 15 -3.57 -9.27 26.29
C ALA A 15 -4.95 -9.28 25.60
N ILE A 16 -5.94 -9.94 26.20
CA ILE A 16 -7.31 -9.97 25.67
C ILE A 16 -7.94 -8.57 25.73
N LEU A 17 -7.87 -7.90 26.87
CA LEU A 17 -8.49 -6.60 27.06
C LEU A 17 -7.83 -5.52 26.17
N SER A 18 -6.49 -5.52 26.06
CA SER A 18 -5.78 -4.59 25.19
C SER A 18 -6.01 -4.87 23.72
N GLY A 19 -6.14 -6.15 23.33
CA GLY A 19 -6.46 -6.53 21.96
C GLY A 19 -7.87 -6.09 21.56
N VAL A 20 -8.87 -6.38 22.38
CA VAL A 20 -10.26 -5.96 22.12
C VAL A 20 -10.40 -4.45 22.18
N GLY A 21 -9.85 -3.81 23.21
CA GLY A 21 -9.91 -2.34 23.36
C GLY A 21 -9.16 -1.62 22.25
N GLY A 22 -7.97 -2.10 21.89
CA GLY A 22 -7.17 -1.58 20.77
C GLY A 22 -7.91 -1.72 19.43
N TYR A 23 -8.50 -2.88 19.15
CA TYR A 23 -9.28 -3.09 17.95
C TYR A 23 -10.49 -2.13 17.88
N MET A 24 -11.24 -1.98 18.96
CA MET A 24 -12.40 -1.07 18.98
C MET A 24 -12.00 0.39 18.79
N TYR A 25 -10.90 0.81 19.41
CA TYR A 25 -10.36 2.15 19.28
C TYR A 25 -9.91 2.44 17.85
N GLU A 26 -9.05 1.59 17.30
CA GLU A 26 -8.52 1.72 15.93
C GLU A 26 -9.66 1.63 14.89
N ASN A 27 -10.61 0.73 15.08
CA ASN A 27 -11.75 0.58 14.18
C ASN A 27 -12.62 1.86 14.13
N LYS A 28 -12.64 2.65 15.20
CA LYS A 28 -13.36 3.93 15.24
C LYS A 28 -12.52 5.08 14.65
N MET A 29 -11.21 5.03 14.82
CA MET A 29 -10.29 6.11 14.43
C MET A 29 -9.85 6.02 12.96
N ILE A 30 -9.69 4.80 12.43
CA ILE A 30 -9.25 4.60 11.04
C ILE A 30 -10.44 4.75 10.10
N TYR A 31 -10.32 5.69 9.15
CA TYR A 31 -11.32 5.87 8.10
C TYR A 31 -11.27 4.70 7.10
N PRO A 32 -12.44 4.28 6.58
CA PRO A 32 -12.49 3.31 5.50
C PRO A 32 -11.84 3.91 4.24
N MET A 33 -11.08 3.08 3.53
CA MET A 33 -10.40 3.42 2.29
C MET A 33 -10.87 2.50 1.17
N TYR A 34 -10.80 2.98 -0.05
CA TYR A 34 -11.10 2.20 -1.27
C TYR A 34 -9.82 2.08 -2.09
N GLU A 35 -9.58 0.89 -2.61
CA GLU A 35 -8.49 0.63 -3.55
C GLU A 35 -9.04 0.63 -4.97
N SER A 36 -8.35 1.32 -5.85
CA SER A 36 -8.56 1.23 -7.30
C SER A 36 -7.24 0.87 -7.97
N THR A 37 -7.30 -0.04 -8.93
CA THR A 37 -6.12 -0.57 -9.62
C THR A 37 -6.29 -0.46 -11.11
N THR A 38 -5.22 -0.03 -11.81
CA THR A 38 -5.08 -0.08 -13.27
C THR A 38 -3.83 -0.85 -13.64
N GLN A 39 -3.83 -1.48 -14.81
CA GLN A 39 -2.70 -2.23 -15.32
C GLN A 39 -2.28 -1.70 -16.67
N LEU A 40 -0.97 -1.50 -16.82
CA LEU A 40 -0.33 -1.06 -18.04
C LEU A 40 0.55 -2.19 -18.58
N TYR A 41 0.50 -2.43 -19.87
CA TYR A 41 1.41 -3.34 -20.57
C TYR A 41 2.50 -2.52 -21.26
N VAL A 42 3.74 -2.83 -20.95
CA VAL A 42 4.92 -2.23 -21.57
C VAL A 42 5.34 -3.09 -22.75
N VAL A 43 5.22 -2.56 -23.96
CA VAL A 43 5.69 -3.24 -25.17
C VAL A 43 7.18 -2.92 -25.35
N PRO A 44 8.06 -3.92 -25.19
CA PRO A 44 9.50 -3.71 -25.38
C PRO A 44 9.83 -3.38 -26.84
N GLY A 45 10.88 -2.56 -27.04
CA GLY A 45 11.51 -2.45 -28.36
C GLY A 45 12.26 -3.73 -28.71
N GLU A 46 12.44 -4.01 -30.00
CA GLU A 46 13.08 -5.25 -30.50
C GLU A 46 14.49 -5.46 -29.90
N GLU A 47 15.25 -4.39 -29.69
CA GLU A 47 16.59 -4.44 -29.10
C GLU A 47 16.57 -4.70 -27.58
N ASN A 48 15.45 -4.47 -26.90
CA ASN A 48 15.34 -4.49 -25.45
C ASN A 48 14.55 -5.68 -24.90
N GLU A 49 13.94 -6.50 -25.73
CA GLU A 49 13.09 -7.62 -25.27
C GLU A 49 13.89 -8.64 -24.44
N ALA A 50 15.10 -8.97 -24.87
CA ALA A 50 16.00 -9.85 -24.12
C ALA A 50 16.47 -9.20 -22.81
N SER A 51 16.73 -7.90 -22.81
CA SER A 51 17.14 -7.13 -21.63
C SER A 51 16.03 -6.99 -20.60
N ILE A 52 14.78 -6.76 -21.03
CA ILE A 52 13.61 -6.68 -20.14
C ILE A 52 13.33 -8.03 -19.48
N ARG A 53 13.51 -9.13 -20.20
CA ARG A 53 13.31 -10.50 -19.69
C ARG A 53 14.49 -11.03 -18.91
N ALA A 54 15.73 -10.72 -19.31
CA ALA A 54 16.95 -11.24 -18.70
C ALA A 54 17.36 -10.46 -17.41
N ASN A 55 17.12 -9.16 -17.38
CA ASN A 55 17.38 -8.35 -16.18
C ASN A 55 16.12 -8.31 -15.32
N ASN A 56 16.05 -9.18 -14.36
CA ASN A 56 14.96 -9.37 -13.38
C ASN A 56 14.48 -8.11 -12.64
N GLY A 57 14.75 -6.90 -13.10
CA GLY A 57 14.33 -5.68 -12.39
C GLY A 57 14.52 -4.38 -13.16
N GLY A 58 15.62 -4.16 -13.86
CA GLY A 58 16.07 -2.82 -14.26
C GLY A 58 15.02 -1.93 -14.91
N LEU A 59 14.43 -2.33 -16.02
CA LEU A 59 13.45 -1.50 -16.72
C LEU A 59 12.13 -1.34 -15.96
N LYS A 60 11.75 -2.33 -15.13
CA LYS A 60 10.53 -2.29 -14.32
C LYS A 60 10.69 -1.37 -13.12
N GLU A 61 11.88 -1.33 -12.54
CA GLU A 61 12.20 -0.39 -11.47
C GLU A 61 12.17 1.04 -12.00
N ASP A 62 12.70 1.25 -13.22
CA ASP A 62 12.64 2.55 -13.90
C ASP A 62 11.20 3.03 -14.10
N PHE A 63 10.28 2.15 -14.50
CA PHE A 63 8.86 2.51 -14.62
C PHE A 63 8.24 2.89 -13.28
N THR A 64 8.59 2.16 -12.20
CA THR A 64 8.10 2.48 -10.86
C THR A 64 8.55 3.87 -10.42
N ILE A 65 9.78 4.24 -10.76
CA ILE A 65 10.35 5.57 -10.46
C ILE A 65 9.72 6.64 -11.36
N ILE A 66 9.62 6.39 -12.66
CA ILE A 66 9.14 7.36 -13.64
C ILE A 66 7.67 7.70 -13.39
N PHE A 67 6.81 6.70 -13.13
CA PHE A 67 5.39 6.95 -12.89
C PHE A 67 5.12 7.68 -11.56
N LYS A 68 6.06 7.66 -10.63
CA LYS A 68 6.04 8.48 -9.42
C LYS A 68 6.81 9.80 -9.54
N SER A 69 7.43 10.06 -10.70
CA SER A 69 8.16 11.31 -10.90
C SER A 69 7.25 12.53 -10.85
N SER A 70 7.79 13.66 -10.42
CA SER A 70 7.04 14.93 -10.35
C SER A 70 6.44 15.33 -11.68
N VAL A 71 7.08 15.00 -12.79
CA VAL A 71 6.61 15.29 -14.15
C VAL A 71 5.32 14.53 -14.46
N VAL A 72 5.30 13.22 -14.22
CA VAL A 72 4.11 12.38 -14.45
C VAL A 72 3.00 12.73 -13.46
N ILE A 73 3.34 12.89 -12.18
CA ILE A 73 2.37 13.25 -11.14
C ILE A 73 1.72 14.60 -11.42
N SER A 74 2.50 15.64 -11.75
CA SER A 74 1.93 16.96 -12.09
C SER A 74 1.07 16.95 -13.35
N ALA A 75 1.42 16.13 -14.35
CA ALA A 75 0.59 15.97 -15.53
C ALA A 75 -0.70 15.18 -15.21
N ALA A 76 -0.62 14.14 -14.38
CA ALA A 76 -1.78 13.39 -13.92
C ALA A 76 -2.73 14.24 -13.06
N GLN A 77 -2.21 15.11 -12.19
CA GLN A 77 -3.00 16.09 -11.43
C GLN A 77 -3.83 17.00 -12.35
N ARG A 78 -3.22 17.48 -13.43
CA ARG A 78 -3.95 18.29 -14.44
C ARG A 78 -5.05 17.49 -15.13
N VAL A 79 -4.78 16.21 -15.49
CA VAL A 79 -5.78 15.32 -16.09
C VAL A 79 -6.91 15.02 -15.09
N ALA A 80 -6.54 14.81 -13.84
CA ALA A 80 -7.51 14.58 -12.75
C ALA A 80 -8.24 15.87 -12.31
N GLY A 81 -7.79 17.07 -12.73
CA GLY A 81 -8.39 18.33 -12.30
C GLY A 81 -8.30 18.53 -10.78
N THR A 82 -7.17 18.21 -10.19
CA THR A 82 -6.93 18.35 -8.75
C THR A 82 -5.60 19.06 -8.48
N SER A 83 -5.53 19.76 -7.35
CA SER A 83 -4.29 20.34 -6.82
C SER A 83 -3.68 19.50 -5.70
N GLU A 84 -4.36 18.41 -5.29
CA GLU A 84 -3.84 17.51 -4.26
C GLU A 84 -2.59 16.76 -4.75
N ASP A 85 -1.66 16.48 -3.85
CA ASP A 85 -0.55 15.60 -4.14
C ASP A 85 -1.04 14.15 -4.21
N ILE A 86 -1.34 13.72 -5.45
CA ILE A 86 -1.83 12.36 -5.69
C ILE A 86 -0.77 11.28 -5.44
N ALA A 87 0.53 11.63 -5.41
CA ALA A 87 1.61 10.67 -5.22
C ALA A 87 1.50 9.92 -3.88
N GLN A 88 1.00 10.57 -2.85
CA GLN A 88 0.81 9.98 -1.51
C GLN A 88 -0.21 8.83 -1.48
N TYR A 89 -1.14 8.82 -2.42
CA TYR A 89 -2.18 7.78 -2.53
C TYR A 89 -1.78 6.64 -3.47
N LEU A 90 -0.66 6.80 -4.21
CA LEU A 90 -0.29 5.90 -5.30
C LEU A 90 0.78 4.90 -4.88
N THR A 91 0.58 3.67 -5.28
CA THR A 91 1.59 2.61 -5.27
C THR A 91 1.76 2.09 -6.68
N VAL A 92 3.00 2.07 -7.17
CA VAL A 92 3.36 1.50 -8.47
C VAL A 92 4.20 0.26 -8.22
N SER A 93 3.82 -0.84 -8.82
CA SER A 93 4.52 -2.11 -8.70
C SER A 93 4.54 -2.84 -10.03
N SER A 94 5.47 -3.75 -10.21
CA SER A 94 5.54 -4.62 -11.37
C SER A 94 5.72 -6.07 -10.92
N PRO A 95 4.80 -6.98 -11.29
CA PRO A 95 4.96 -8.39 -10.98
C PRO A 95 6.24 -8.97 -11.59
N ALA A 96 6.87 -9.90 -10.87
CA ALA A 96 8.07 -10.57 -11.37
C ALA A 96 7.79 -11.28 -12.72
N ASN A 97 8.78 -11.24 -13.61
CA ASN A 97 8.72 -11.90 -14.92
C ASN A 97 7.52 -11.49 -15.80
N SER A 98 7.02 -10.26 -15.64
CA SER A 98 5.90 -9.72 -16.41
C SER A 98 6.27 -8.36 -17.00
N ASN A 99 5.69 -7.99 -18.12
CA ASN A 99 5.77 -6.65 -18.72
C ASN A 99 4.61 -5.77 -18.24
N ILE A 100 3.93 -6.18 -17.18
CA ILE A 100 2.79 -5.45 -16.60
C ILE A 100 3.33 -4.54 -15.51
N VAL A 101 2.86 -3.30 -15.51
CA VAL A 101 3.01 -2.36 -14.40
C VAL A 101 1.63 -2.11 -13.82
N GLU A 102 1.50 -2.34 -12.54
CA GLU A 102 0.28 -2.13 -11.79
C GLU A 102 0.37 -0.83 -11.01
N ILE A 103 -0.64 0.02 -11.17
CA ILE A 103 -0.78 1.28 -10.44
C ILE A 103 -2.01 1.15 -9.56
N LYS A 104 -1.82 1.31 -8.25
CA LYS A 104 -2.87 1.30 -7.24
C LYS A 104 -3.02 2.67 -6.62
N CYS A 105 -4.25 3.05 -6.34
CA CYS A 105 -4.59 4.22 -5.55
C CYS A 105 -5.46 3.81 -4.37
N VAL A 106 -5.12 4.31 -3.19
CA VAL A 106 -5.91 4.11 -1.97
C VAL A 106 -6.41 5.47 -1.51
N ASN A 107 -7.73 5.65 -1.52
CA ASN A 107 -8.36 6.94 -1.18
C ASN A 107 -9.66 6.71 -0.39
N PRO A 108 -10.05 7.63 0.53
CA PRO A 108 -11.34 7.57 1.22
C PRO A 108 -12.56 7.59 0.29
N ASP A 109 -12.42 8.19 -0.90
CA ASP A 109 -13.47 8.21 -1.93
C ASP A 109 -13.13 7.27 -3.09
N GLN A 110 -14.04 6.33 -3.37
CA GLN A 110 -13.89 5.32 -4.41
C GLN A 110 -13.74 5.93 -5.82
N ASN A 111 -14.52 6.96 -6.12
CA ASN A 111 -14.50 7.61 -7.43
C ASN A 111 -13.19 8.39 -7.63
N THR A 112 -12.71 9.02 -6.57
CA THR A 112 -11.42 9.72 -6.56
C THR A 112 -10.26 8.73 -6.73
N ALA A 113 -10.30 7.57 -6.06
CA ALA A 113 -9.29 6.52 -6.24
C ALA A 113 -9.21 6.07 -7.72
N LYS A 114 -10.39 5.79 -8.34
CA LYS A 114 -10.46 5.42 -9.76
C LYS A 114 -9.94 6.53 -10.67
N LYS A 115 -10.39 7.76 -10.44
CA LYS A 115 -9.98 8.92 -11.22
C LYS A 115 -8.46 9.16 -11.21
N TYR A 116 -7.82 8.95 -10.07
CA TYR A 116 -6.38 9.13 -9.93
C TYR A 116 -5.59 8.05 -10.68
N VAL A 117 -5.96 6.78 -10.58
CA VAL A 117 -5.26 5.73 -11.34
C VAL A 117 -5.44 5.91 -12.84
N ASP A 118 -6.63 6.29 -13.32
CA ASP A 118 -6.91 6.53 -14.73
C ASP A 118 -6.13 7.75 -15.26
N ALA A 119 -6.00 8.81 -14.45
CA ALA A 119 -5.22 9.98 -14.80
C ALA A 119 -3.73 9.66 -14.93
N VAL A 120 -3.18 8.85 -14.01
CA VAL A 120 -1.77 8.41 -14.08
C VAL A 120 -1.56 7.48 -15.26
N ALA A 121 -2.45 6.51 -15.49
CA ALA A 121 -2.37 5.60 -16.63
C ALA A 121 -2.39 6.35 -17.97
N THR A 122 -3.33 7.29 -18.13
CA THR A 122 -3.43 8.12 -19.34
C THR A 122 -2.18 8.98 -19.55
N THR A 123 -1.61 9.50 -18.46
CA THR A 123 -0.37 10.28 -18.52
C THR A 123 0.81 9.40 -18.88
N ALA A 124 0.91 8.22 -18.28
CA ALA A 124 1.97 7.25 -18.51
C ALA A 124 2.05 6.84 -19.99
N VAL A 125 0.92 6.57 -20.62
CA VAL A 125 0.86 6.25 -22.08
C VAL A 125 1.43 7.38 -22.94
N LYS A 126 1.26 8.64 -22.53
CA LYS A 126 1.78 9.81 -23.25
C LYS A 126 3.27 10.07 -22.99
N THR A 127 3.84 9.47 -21.97
CA THR A 127 5.23 9.70 -21.53
C THR A 127 6.23 8.74 -22.22
N THR A 128 5.78 7.91 -23.16
CA THR A 128 6.61 6.94 -23.91
C THR A 128 7.81 7.55 -24.63
N SER A 129 7.79 8.85 -24.92
CA SER A 129 8.91 9.54 -25.58
C SER A 129 10.18 9.66 -24.70
N ILE A 130 10.07 9.42 -23.41
CA ILE A 130 11.20 9.54 -22.46
C ILE A 130 11.85 8.17 -22.16
N ILE A 131 11.12 7.09 -22.47
CA ILE A 131 11.51 5.74 -22.11
C ILE A 131 11.80 4.94 -23.39
N PRO A 132 12.87 4.13 -23.45
CA PRO A 132 13.22 3.36 -24.64
C PRO A 132 12.32 2.12 -24.82
N VAL A 133 11.01 2.34 -24.91
CA VAL A 133 10.01 1.29 -25.18
C VAL A 133 9.23 1.63 -26.44
N LYS A 134 8.71 0.61 -27.10
CA LYS A 134 7.92 0.79 -28.30
C LYS A 134 6.59 1.48 -28.02
N SER A 135 5.91 1.07 -26.96
CA SER A 135 4.66 1.70 -26.49
C SER A 135 4.29 1.24 -25.08
N ILE A 136 3.42 2.00 -24.44
CA ILE A 136 2.70 1.60 -23.22
C ILE A 136 1.23 1.52 -23.57
N GLN A 137 0.57 0.43 -23.20
CA GLN A 137 -0.85 0.21 -23.48
C GLN A 137 -1.59 0.02 -22.15
N ILE A 138 -2.77 0.63 -22.03
CA ILE A 138 -3.66 0.37 -20.89
C ILE A 138 -4.29 -1.00 -21.09
N LEU A 139 -4.01 -1.93 -20.19
CA LEU A 139 -4.54 -3.29 -20.22
C LEU A 139 -5.93 -3.33 -19.58
N SER A 140 -6.10 -2.59 -18.50
CA SER A 140 -7.38 -2.40 -17.81
C SER A 140 -7.50 -0.96 -17.32
N GLU A 141 -8.66 -0.36 -17.52
CA GLU A 141 -9.01 0.88 -16.84
C GLU A 141 -9.06 0.68 -15.33
N GLY A 142 -9.02 1.77 -14.58
CA GLY A 142 -9.10 1.72 -13.12
C GLY A 142 -10.34 0.97 -12.65
N THR A 143 -10.10 -0.17 -12.02
CA THR A 143 -11.14 -0.99 -11.40
C THR A 143 -11.06 -0.83 -9.89
N SER A 144 -12.22 -0.61 -9.25
CA SER A 144 -12.31 -0.61 -7.79
C SER A 144 -13.03 -1.86 -7.33
N THR A 145 -12.55 -2.46 -6.25
CA THR A 145 -13.22 -3.61 -5.63
C THR A 145 -14.60 -3.28 -5.07
N GLY A 146 -14.91 -1.98 -4.90
CA GLY A 146 -16.14 -1.51 -4.26
C GLY A 146 -16.22 -1.82 -2.76
N VAL A 147 -15.24 -2.54 -2.22
CA VAL A 147 -15.17 -2.92 -0.81
C VAL A 147 -14.24 -1.98 -0.07
N ALA A 148 -14.77 -1.30 0.93
CA ALA A 148 -13.96 -0.48 1.81
C ALA A 148 -13.11 -1.37 2.75
N PHE A 149 -11.87 -1.00 2.95
CA PHE A 149 -10.99 -1.64 3.93
C PHE A 149 -10.37 -0.59 4.86
N LYS A 150 -9.88 -1.02 5.99
CA LYS A 150 -9.18 -0.14 6.94
C LYS A 150 -7.70 -0.50 6.94
N PRO A 151 -6.84 0.33 6.35
CA PRO A 151 -5.42 0.04 6.31
C PRO A 151 -4.86 -0.03 7.72
N ASP A 152 -3.91 -0.95 7.92
CA ASP A 152 -3.15 -1.10 9.16
C ASP A 152 -3.95 -1.39 10.45
N LEU A 153 -5.27 -1.58 10.39
CA LEU A 153 -6.12 -1.85 11.55
C LEU A 153 -5.56 -3.01 12.40
N TYR A 154 -5.29 -4.14 11.77
CA TYR A 154 -4.77 -5.32 12.48
C TYR A 154 -3.33 -5.11 12.97
N ARG A 155 -2.49 -4.48 12.17
CA ARG A 155 -1.10 -4.18 12.53
C ARG A 155 -1.03 -3.29 13.77
N ASN A 156 -1.79 -2.21 13.79
CA ASN A 156 -1.83 -1.29 14.91
C ASN A 156 -2.39 -1.97 16.18
N THR A 157 -3.45 -2.76 16.04
CA THR A 157 -4.01 -3.54 17.16
C THR A 157 -2.98 -4.50 17.76
N ILE A 158 -2.20 -5.20 16.93
CA ILE A 158 -1.15 -6.11 17.38
C ILE A 158 -0.05 -5.33 18.12
N ILE A 159 0.37 -4.18 17.62
CA ILE A 159 1.39 -3.33 18.25
C ILE A 159 0.91 -2.86 19.63
N ILE A 160 -0.32 -2.35 19.73
CA ILE A 160 -0.91 -1.91 21.01
C ILE A 160 -0.94 -3.06 22.01
N THR A 161 -1.39 -4.24 21.58
CA THR A 161 -1.46 -5.43 22.44
C THR A 161 -0.07 -5.89 22.89
N ALA A 162 0.91 -5.86 21.99
CA ALA A 162 2.29 -6.24 22.32
C ALA A 162 2.91 -5.29 23.35
N ILE A 163 2.73 -3.97 23.18
CA ILE A 163 3.23 -2.97 24.12
C ILE A 163 2.57 -3.14 25.49
N ALA A 164 1.24 -3.28 25.54
CA ALA A 164 0.51 -3.46 26.80
C ALA A 164 0.95 -4.75 27.54
N SER A 165 1.16 -5.83 26.80
CA SER A 165 1.63 -7.09 27.38
C SER A 165 3.08 -7.00 27.90
N ALA A 166 3.96 -6.31 27.17
CA ALA A 166 5.34 -6.06 27.61
C ALA A 166 5.41 -5.24 28.89
N VAL A 167 4.61 -4.17 28.98
CA VAL A 167 4.51 -3.34 30.19
C VAL A 167 3.99 -4.17 31.38
N CYS A 168 2.96 -4.99 31.16
CA CYS A 168 2.42 -5.88 32.20
C CYS A 168 3.49 -6.85 32.73
N LEU A 169 4.23 -7.51 31.82
CA LEU A 169 5.35 -8.39 32.17
C LEU A 169 6.41 -7.66 33.01
N PHE A 170 6.77 -6.45 32.59
CA PHE A 170 7.76 -5.67 33.33
C PHE A 170 7.32 -5.35 34.75
N ILE A 171 6.06 -4.96 34.94
CA ILE A 171 5.47 -4.72 36.27
C ILE A 171 5.47 -6.00 37.11
N GLU A 172 5.07 -7.14 36.53
CA GLU A 172 5.04 -8.43 37.23
C GLU A 172 6.44 -8.88 37.70
N ILE A 173 7.49 -8.64 36.89
CA ILE A 173 8.88 -8.94 37.26
C ILE A 173 9.28 -8.07 38.46
N ILE A 174 8.98 -6.77 38.46
CA ILE A 174 9.30 -5.87 39.58
C ILE A 174 8.59 -6.35 40.86
N VAL A 175 7.29 -6.63 40.77
CA VAL A 175 6.49 -7.11 41.94
C VAL A 175 6.95 -8.48 42.43
N CYS A 176 7.53 -9.30 41.57
CA CYS A 176 8.06 -10.61 41.97
C CYS A 176 9.45 -10.53 42.60
N LEU A 177 10.23 -9.47 42.30
CA LEU A 177 11.58 -9.24 42.85
C LEU A 177 11.55 -8.46 44.20
N CYS A 178 10.45 -7.77 44.48
CA CYS A 178 10.19 -7.11 45.78
C CYS A 178 9.38 -8.02 46.70
#